data_f8827d93cf1b6efed7ba335d3c09763c
#
_entry.id   f8827d93cf1b6efed7ba335d3c09763c
#
_cell.length_a   1.000
_cell.length_b   1.000
_cell.length_c   1.000
_cell.angle_alpha   90.00
_cell.angle_beta   90.00
_cell.angle_gamma   90.00
#
_symmetry.space_group_name_H-M   'P 1'
#
loop_
_entity.id
_entity.type
_entity.pdbx_description
1 polymer ?
#
loop_
_entity_poly.entity_id
_entity_poly.type
_entity_poly.pdbx_seq_one_letter_code
_entity_poly.pdbx_strand_id
1 'polypeptide(L)'
;MKKILIAIFILAMLTFPAFNNVQAEELDVHVSIYPIYEIAERIGGERLNLHQVTPDGVEVHGYEPSPRVLGQLENTDLFIYVGEQLQGWTNDVADNLRTAGIPVIDLTEQVDLIEYRGDHDNDHNGHDHEDEDDDHHGNDHGDDDHHDHAHGEYDNHIWLDFNNMVMIAELLVEEFSDLDPDGKEIYKANAEEVINDLEGLDRAYKEGLEDLKHNTIIVSHSAFGYIAENYGFSQETVTGLDPHSEPSSKTIRELIDLAQETGLEHIFLEVLASPRAVNIIAEEAGLEVLTLNPVAGLREEDIENNENYFTIMYNNLENLKKALK
;
A
#
# COMPACT_ATOMS: atom_id res chain seq x y z
N MET A 1 6.78 44.47 61.15
CA MET A 1 5.77 43.73 60.33
C MET A 1 6.08 43.77 58.84
N LYS A 2 6.43 44.92 58.19
CA LYS A 2 6.75 44.97 56.74
C LYS A 2 7.97 44.13 56.32
N LYS A 3 8.99 43.95 57.14
CA LYS A 3 10.18 43.14 56.82
C LYS A 3 9.96 41.63 56.88
N ILE A 4 9.00 41.17 57.70
CA ILE A 4 8.62 39.75 57.83
C ILE A 4 7.73 39.32 56.62
N LEU A 5 6.86 40.22 56.13
CA LEU A 5 6.05 39.96 54.94
C LEU A 5 6.88 39.81 53.66
N ILE A 6 7.97 40.57 53.53
CA ILE A 6 8.87 40.46 52.35
C ILE A 6 9.65 39.14 52.39
N ALA A 7 10.06 38.66 53.54
CA ALA A 7 10.78 37.39 53.71
C ALA A 7 9.87 36.16 53.40
N ILE A 8 8.58 36.23 53.71
CA ILE A 8 7.63 35.17 53.38
C ILE A 8 7.32 35.16 51.88
N PHE A 9 7.29 36.33 51.22
CA PHE A 9 7.07 36.40 49.77
C PHE A 9 8.26 35.90 48.96
N ILE A 10 9.48 36.08 49.42
CA ILE A 10 10.71 35.58 48.78
C ILE A 10 10.84 34.05 48.99
N LEU A 11 10.39 33.52 50.12
CA LEU A 11 10.40 32.07 50.38
C LEU A 11 9.35 31.32 49.57
N ALA A 12 8.19 31.95 49.27
CA ALA A 12 7.15 31.38 48.42
C ALA A 12 7.49 31.31 46.94
N MET A 13 8.49 32.11 46.45
CA MET A 13 8.99 32.07 45.08
C MET A 13 10.02 30.94 44.81
N LEU A 14 10.55 30.29 45.85
CA LEU A 14 11.58 29.26 45.74
C LEU A 14 11.02 27.81 45.64
N THR A 15 9.71 27.64 45.67
CA THR A 15 9.09 26.33 45.55
C THR A 15 8.22 26.17 44.30
N PHE A 16 8.64 26.80 43.19
CA PHE A 16 8.12 26.34 41.89
C PHE A 16 8.76 24.96 41.64
N PRO A 17 7.97 23.88 41.59
CA PRO A 17 8.51 22.63 41.10
C PRO A 17 8.99 22.91 39.68
N ALA A 18 10.30 22.72 39.45
CA ALA A 18 10.79 22.57 38.10
C ALA A 18 10.01 21.37 37.54
N PHE A 19 8.98 21.63 36.74
CA PHE A 19 8.46 20.63 35.82
C PHE A 19 9.64 20.32 34.89
N ASN A 20 10.44 19.32 35.26
CA ASN A 20 11.24 18.65 34.27
C ASN A 20 10.21 18.11 33.26
N ASN A 21 10.05 18.78 32.13
CA ASN A 21 9.55 18.12 30.95
C ASN A 21 10.56 16.99 30.67
N VAL A 22 10.29 15.82 31.20
CA VAL A 22 10.83 14.60 30.64
C VAL A 22 10.18 14.53 29.26
N GLN A 23 10.89 15.00 28.25
CA GLN A 23 10.51 14.78 26.88
C GLN A 23 10.47 13.25 26.74
N ALA A 24 9.30 12.71 26.45
CA ALA A 24 9.22 11.28 26.16
C ALA A 24 10.18 10.99 25.01
N GLU A 25 10.92 9.92 25.11
CA GLU A 25 11.78 9.45 24.04
C GLU A 25 10.86 9.11 22.86
N GLU A 26 11.11 9.70 21.68
CA GLU A 26 10.35 9.43 20.48
C GLU A 26 10.64 7.98 20.03
N LEU A 27 9.62 7.24 19.61
CA LEU A 27 9.82 5.91 19.03
C LEU A 27 10.42 6.07 17.63
N ASP A 28 11.51 5.35 17.35
CA ASP A 28 12.15 5.29 16.05
C ASP A 28 11.43 4.22 15.18
N VAL A 29 10.60 4.66 14.24
CA VAL A 29 9.74 3.77 13.45
C VAL A 29 10.09 3.91 11.96
N HIS A 30 10.35 2.78 11.31
CA HIS A 30 10.55 2.74 9.87
C HIS A 30 9.37 2.04 9.19
N VAL A 31 8.88 2.64 8.11
CA VAL A 31 7.82 2.08 7.25
C VAL A 31 8.28 1.96 5.81
N SER A 32 7.87 0.91 5.12
CA SER A 32 8.41 0.62 3.79
C SER A 32 7.93 1.59 2.72
N ILE A 33 6.67 2.05 2.77
CA ILE A 33 6.02 2.86 1.72
C ILE A 33 5.20 4.02 2.27
N TYR A 34 4.95 5.02 1.43
CA TYR A 34 4.27 6.26 1.75
C TYR A 34 2.86 6.13 2.36
N PRO A 35 1.91 5.33 1.84
CA PRO A 35 0.55 5.31 2.40
C PRO A 35 0.52 4.85 3.86
N ILE A 36 1.44 3.97 4.24
CA ILE A 36 1.58 3.52 5.63
C ILE A 36 2.29 4.60 6.47
N TYR A 37 3.28 5.29 5.88
CA TYR A 37 3.92 6.44 6.51
C TYR A 37 2.89 7.53 6.89
N GLU A 38 2.01 7.92 5.96
CA GLU A 38 0.96 8.93 6.17
C GLU A 38 0.06 8.58 7.37
N ILE A 39 -0.41 7.32 7.43
CA ILE A 39 -1.28 6.88 8.54
C ILE A 39 -0.50 6.83 9.85
N ALA A 40 0.72 6.30 9.83
CA ALA A 40 1.57 6.23 11.02
C ALA A 40 1.93 7.64 11.56
N GLU A 41 2.25 8.58 10.67
CA GLU A 41 2.54 9.98 11.02
C GLU A 41 1.33 10.65 11.68
N ARG A 42 0.15 10.48 11.10
CA ARG A 42 -1.09 11.06 11.65
C ARG A 42 -1.46 10.47 12.99
N ILE A 43 -1.25 9.17 13.21
CA ILE A 43 -1.54 8.49 14.49
C ILE A 43 -0.50 8.86 15.55
N GLY A 44 0.78 8.76 15.22
CA GLY A 44 1.88 8.92 16.16
C GLY A 44 2.22 10.36 16.50
N GLY A 45 2.10 11.26 15.50
CA GLY A 45 2.43 12.68 15.65
C GLY A 45 3.84 12.90 16.16
N GLU A 46 4.02 13.85 17.07
CA GLU A 46 5.31 14.23 17.66
C GLU A 46 5.92 13.15 18.60
N ARG A 47 5.26 12.00 18.76
CA ARG A 47 5.78 10.91 19.57
C ARG A 47 6.60 9.88 18.78
N LEU A 48 6.60 10.00 17.44
CA LEU A 48 7.38 9.14 16.55
C LEU A 48 8.50 9.94 15.87
N ASN A 49 9.69 9.33 15.80
CA ASN A 49 10.70 9.64 14.81
C ASN A 49 10.49 8.70 13.62
N LEU A 50 9.63 9.13 12.70
CA LEU A 50 9.11 8.27 11.62
C LEU A 50 9.94 8.41 10.35
N HIS A 51 10.28 7.28 9.74
CA HIS A 51 11.11 7.20 8.54
C HIS A 51 10.44 6.37 7.46
N GLN A 52 10.32 6.92 6.26
CA GLN A 52 9.92 6.20 5.05
C GLN A 52 11.15 5.59 4.39
N VAL A 53 11.13 4.28 4.11
CA VAL A 53 12.28 3.56 3.53
C VAL A 53 12.37 3.78 2.03
N THR A 54 11.26 3.64 1.29
CA THR A 54 11.20 3.97 -0.14
C THR A 54 11.04 5.49 -0.30
N PRO A 55 12.01 6.19 -0.93
CA PRO A 55 11.92 7.63 -1.08
C PRO A 55 10.76 8.05 -1.98
N ASP A 56 10.26 9.27 -1.78
CA ASP A 56 9.29 9.89 -2.67
C ASP A 56 9.78 9.95 -4.11
N GLY A 57 8.86 9.79 -5.07
CA GLY A 57 9.16 9.78 -6.50
C GLY A 57 9.82 8.49 -7.01
N VAL A 58 10.00 7.49 -6.16
CA VAL A 58 10.56 6.19 -6.52
C VAL A 58 9.45 5.15 -6.61
N GLU A 59 9.45 4.37 -7.68
CA GLU A 59 8.53 3.26 -7.88
C GLU A 59 8.87 2.13 -6.89
N VAL A 60 7.87 1.60 -6.18
CA VAL A 60 8.08 0.73 -5.01
C VAL A 60 8.51 -0.68 -5.35
N HIS A 61 8.03 -1.26 -6.47
CA HIS A 61 8.32 -2.64 -6.87
C HIS A 61 9.80 -2.85 -7.25
N GLY A 62 10.41 -1.85 -7.86
CA GLY A 62 11.80 -1.89 -8.31
C GLY A 62 12.81 -1.28 -7.32
N TYR A 63 12.35 -0.79 -6.16
CA TYR A 63 13.23 -0.14 -5.20
C TYR A 63 14.02 -1.16 -4.37
N GLU A 64 15.33 -0.93 -4.25
CA GLU A 64 16.22 -1.65 -3.33
C GLU A 64 16.94 -0.64 -2.41
N PRO A 65 16.86 -0.80 -1.07
CA PRO A 65 17.51 0.11 -0.15
C PRO A 65 19.04 -0.02 -0.20
N SER A 66 19.73 1.11 -0.13
CA SER A 66 21.18 1.12 -0.05
C SER A 66 21.67 0.51 1.27
N PRO A 67 22.96 0.03 1.36
CA PRO A 67 23.53 -0.47 2.61
C PRO A 67 23.47 0.54 3.77
N ARG A 68 23.44 1.84 3.46
CA ARG A 68 23.28 2.87 4.47
C ARG A 68 21.88 2.87 5.07
N VAL A 69 20.85 2.73 4.24
CA VAL A 69 19.45 2.67 4.68
C VAL A 69 19.22 1.39 5.49
N LEU A 70 19.75 0.24 5.02
CA LEU A 70 19.69 -1.02 5.78
C LEU A 70 20.34 -0.90 7.16
N GLY A 71 21.50 -0.22 7.27
CA GLY A 71 22.14 0.03 8.56
C GLY A 71 21.37 1.00 9.49
N GLN A 72 20.45 1.80 8.97
CA GLN A 72 19.54 2.60 9.79
C GLN A 72 18.45 1.76 10.44
N LEU A 73 17.92 0.77 9.71
CA LEU A 73 16.90 -0.17 10.20
C LEU A 73 17.39 -0.99 11.43
N GLU A 74 18.70 -1.23 11.58
CA GLU A 74 19.26 -1.95 12.73
C GLU A 74 19.05 -1.23 14.08
N ASN A 75 18.66 0.05 14.07
CA ASN A 75 18.45 0.84 15.27
C ASN A 75 16.99 1.29 15.43
N THR A 76 16.07 0.72 14.67
CA THR A 76 14.65 1.04 14.78
C THR A 76 14.01 0.35 16.00
N ASP A 77 12.97 0.96 16.57
CA ASP A 77 12.13 0.34 17.59
C ASP A 77 11.03 -0.52 16.96
N LEU A 78 10.64 -0.22 15.70
CA LEU A 78 9.63 -0.94 14.95
C LEU A 78 9.86 -0.80 13.45
N PHE A 79 9.75 -1.91 12.71
CA PHE A 79 9.74 -1.93 11.25
C PHE A 79 8.38 -2.45 10.73
N ILE A 80 7.76 -1.69 9.81
CA ILE A 80 6.46 -2.02 9.20
C ILE A 80 6.62 -2.07 7.68
N TYR A 81 6.16 -3.16 7.06
CA TYR A 81 6.26 -3.33 5.61
C TYR A 81 5.04 -4.04 5.02
N VAL A 82 4.95 -4.00 3.67
CA VAL A 82 3.88 -4.63 2.91
C VAL A 82 4.47 -5.75 2.06
N GLY A 83 4.54 -6.95 2.62
CA GLY A 83 4.90 -8.20 1.95
C GLY A 83 6.09 -8.19 0.97
N GLU A 84 6.71 -9.33 0.78
CA GLU A 84 7.84 -9.45 -0.15
C GLU A 84 7.44 -9.36 -1.63
N GLN A 85 6.17 -9.70 -1.96
CA GLN A 85 5.69 -9.63 -3.34
C GLN A 85 5.63 -8.19 -3.87
N LEU A 86 5.44 -7.20 -2.96
CA LEU A 86 5.52 -5.79 -3.32
C LEU A 86 6.99 -5.33 -3.42
N GLN A 87 7.80 -5.72 -2.43
CA GLN A 87 9.19 -5.28 -2.29
C GLN A 87 10.10 -6.46 -1.88
N GLY A 88 10.73 -7.12 -2.84
CA GLY A 88 11.48 -8.37 -2.67
C GLY A 88 12.60 -8.37 -1.62
N TRP A 89 13.07 -7.17 -1.21
CA TRP A 89 14.12 -7.01 -0.19
C TRP A 89 13.59 -7.13 1.26
N THR A 90 12.29 -7.01 1.47
CA THR A 90 11.71 -6.81 2.82
C THR A 90 11.83 -8.03 3.72
N ASN A 91 11.62 -9.25 3.21
CA ASN A 91 11.68 -10.47 4.03
C ASN A 91 13.07 -10.73 4.59
N ASP A 92 14.14 -10.61 3.79
CA ASP A 92 15.50 -10.78 4.26
C ASP A 92 15.85 -9.79 5.38
N VAL A 93 15.38 -8.55 5.25
CA VAL A 93 15.57 -7.50 6.27
C VAL A 93 14.74 -7.82 7.51
N ALA A 94 13.47 -8.17 7.35
CA ALA A 94 12.56 -8.52 8.43
C ALA A 94 13.11 -9.67 9.29
N ASP A 95 13.64 -10.72 8.68
CA ASP A 95 14.23 -11.87 9.37
C ASP A 95 15.49 -11.48 10.15
N ASN A 96 16.33 -10.62 9.58
CA ASN A 96 17.50 -10.09 10.27
C ASN A 96 17.10 -9.25 11.50
N LEU A 97 16.09 -8.37 11.37
CA LEU A 97 15.60 -7.55 12.47
C LEU A 97 14.94 -8.40 13.56
N ARG A 98 14.09 -9.36 13.19
CA ARG A 98 13.49 -10.33 14.14
C ARG A 98 14.57 -11.11 14.91
N THR A 99 15.64 -11.54 14.24
CA THR A 99 16.78 -12.20 14.88
C THR A 99 17.52 -11.30 15.87
N ALA A 100 17.55 -9.99 15.60
CA ALA A 100 18.11 -8.99 16.50
C ALA A 100 17.16 -8.63 17.67
N GLY A 101 15.91 -9.12 17.65
CA GLY A 101 14.90 -8.86 18.67
C GLY A 101 14.11 -7.56 18.44
N ILE A 102 14.17 -7.00 17.24
CA ILE A 102 13.41 -5.82 16.84
C ILE A 102 12.01 -6.26 16.38
N PRO A 103 10.93 -5.60 16.86
CA PRO A 103 9.58 -5.83 16.38
C PRO A 103 9.45 -5.53 14.88
N VAL A 104 8.77 -6.43 14.14
CA VAL A 104 8.57 -6.32 12.71
C VAL A 104 7.16 -6.76 12.35
N ILE A 105 6.45 -5.94 11.59
CA ILE A 105 5.07 -6.20 11.13
C ILE A 105 5.05 -6.34 9.62
N ASP A 106 4.60 -7.50 9.14
CA ASP A 106 4.15 -7.67 7.77
C ASP A 106 2.64 -7.37 7.72
N LEU A 107 2.26 -6.32 7.05
CA LEU A 107 0.87 -5.89 6.97
C LEU A 107 0.01 -6.85 6.14
N THR A 108 0.59 -7.63 5.23
CA THR A 108 -0.15 -8.63 4.46
C THR A 108 -0.65 -9.80 5.32
N GLU A 109 -0.04 -10.03 6.47
CA GLU A 109 -0.50 -11.02 7.46
C GLU A 109 -1.61 -10.50 8.38
N GLN A 110 -1.94 -9.20 8.31
CA GLN A 110 -2.81 -8.50 9.26
C GLN A 110 -4.12 -8.00 8.64
N VAL A 111 -4.28 -8.13 7.32
CA VAL A 111 -5.43 -7.61 6.57
C VAL A 111 -6.01 -8.66 5.64
N ASP A 112 -7.18 -8.37 5.08
CA ASP A 112 -7.81 -9.24 4.09
C ASP A 112 -7.13 -9.08 2.72
N LEU A 113 -6.61 -10.19 2.17
CA LEU A 113 -6.00 -10.23 0.84
C LEU A 113 -6.99 -10.72 -0.20
N ILE A 114 -7.00 -10.09 -1.37
CA ILE A 114 -7.69 -10.60 -2.56
C ILE A 114 -6.73 -11.41 -3.43
N GLU A 115 -7.23 -12.49 -4.05
CA GLU A 115 -6.47 -13.25 -5.03
C GLU A 115 -6.26 -12.39 -6.28
N TYR A 116 -5.02 -12.34 -6.75
CA TYR A 116 -4.74 -11.77 -8.05
C TYR A 116 -5.36 -12.64 -9.15
N ARG A 117 -6.30 -12.07 -9.88
CA ARG A 117 -6.91 -12.69 -11.06
C ARG A 117 -6.23 -12.12 -12.31
N GLY A 118 -4.94 -12.42 -12.47
CA GLY A 118 -4.22 -12.09 -13.69
C GLY A 118 -4.86 -12.81 -14.88
N ASP A 119 -4.63 -12.29 -16.08
CA ASP A 119 -4.98 -12.95 -17.32
C ASP A 119 -4.35 -14.34 -17.34
N HIS A 120 -5.05 -15.34 -16.84
CA HIS A 120 -4.73 -16.71 -17.14
C HIS A 120 -4.92 -16.85 -18.64
N ASP A 121 -3.80 -16.85 -19.36
CA ASP A 121 -3.78 -17.44 -20.69
C ASP A 121 -4.51 -18.80 -20.61
N ASN A 122 -5.75 -18.82 -21.07
CA ASN A 122 -6.54 -20.03 -21.26
C ASN A 122 -5.93 -20.87 -22.40
N ASP A 123 -4.62 -21.11 -22.34
CA ASP A 123 -3.95 -22.13 -23.13
C ASP A 123 -4.01 -23.51 -22.43
N HIS A 124 -5.20 -23.88 -21.92
CA HIS A 124 -5.54 -25.28 -21.83
C HIS A 124 -5.86 -25.81 -23.22
N ASN A 125 -4.83 -25.83 -24.05
CA ASN A 125 -4.81 -26.66 -25.23
C ASN A 125 -4.84 -28.11 -24.73
N GLY A 126 -6.01 -28.72 -24.79
CA GLY A 126 -6.21 -30.12 -24.46
C GLY A 126 -5.27 -30.98 -25.30
N HIS A 127 -4.19 -31.42 -24.71
CA HIS A 127 -3.44 -32.55 -25.23
C HIS A 127 -4.26 -33.79 -24.90
N ASP A 128 -5.07 -34.21 -25.87
CA ASP A 128 -5.53 -35.59 -25.98
C ASP A 128 -4.28 -36.46 -26.09
N HIS A 129 -3.83 -37.02 -24.98
CA HIS A 129 -2.91 -38.14 -24.99
C HIS A 129 -3.72 -39.39 -25.28
N GLU A 130 -3.62 -39.85 -26.52
CA GLU A 130 -3.95 -41.23 -26.87
C GLU A 130 -3.03 -42.16 -26.09
N ASP A 131 -3.64 -43.09 -25.36
CA ASP A 131 -3.00 -44.17 -24.61
C ASP A 131 -2.14 -45.04 -25.53
N GLU A 132 -0.80 -45.05 -25.34
CA GLU A 132 0.02 -46.19 -25.74
C GLU A 132 0.66 -46.77 -24.49
N ASP A 133 0.21 -47.99 -24.18
CA ASP A 133 0.78 -48.86 -23.16
C ASP A 133 2.26 -49.11 -23.39
N ASP A 134 3.10 -48.87 -22.35
CA ASP A 134 4.33 -49.66 -22.19
C ASP A 134 4.73 -49.74 -20.72
N ASP A 135 4.76 -50.99 -20.23
CA ASP A 135 5.26 -51.45 -18.96
C ASP A 135 6.74 -51.06 -18.76
N HIS A 136 7.12 -50.52 -17.59
CA HIS A 136 8.35 -50.92 -16.87
C HIS A 136 8.53 -50.30 -15.47
N HIS A 137 8.48 -51.24 -14.49
CA HIS A 137 9.31 -51.35 -13.27
C HIS A 137 9.64 -50.10 -12.40
N GLY A 138 9.22 -50.31 -11.15
CA GLY A 138 9.44 -49.55 -9.95
C GLY A 138 10.88 -49.15 -9.62
N ASN A 139 10.93 -48.06 -8.87
CA ASN A 139 11.90 -47.89 -7.80
C ASN A 139 11.30 -46.97 -6.71
N ASP A 140 11.28 -47.55 -5.54
CA ASP A 140 10.98 -47.00 -4.25
C ASP A 140 12.01 -45.91 -3.87
N HIS A 141 11.60 -44.67 -3.66
CA HIS A 141 12.36 -43.67 -2.90
C HIS A 141 11.42 -42.62 -2.31
N GLY A 142 11.31 -42.67 -0.98
CA GLY A 142 11.35 -41.56 -0.05
C GLY A 142 10.25 -40.49 -0.16
N ASP A 143 9.29 -40.51 0.78
CA ASP A 143 8.41 -39.41 1.15
C ASP A 143 9.23 -38.18 1.54
N ASP A 144 9.38 -37.25 0.61
CA ASP A 144 9.55 -35.85 0.94
C ASP A 144 8.20 -35.16 0.66
N ASP A 145 7.42 -34.97 1.71
CA ASP A 145 6.21 -34.16 1.71
C ASP A 145 6.60 -32.69 1.38
N HIS A 146 6.90 -32.41 0.14
CA HIS A 146 6.78 -31.07 -0.40
C HIS A 146 5.30 -30.78 -0.52
N HIS A 147 4.73 -30.15 0.52
CA HIS A 147 3.50 -29.41 0.40
C HIS A 147 3.77 -28.27 -0.59
N ASP A 148 3.62 -28.56 -1.87
CA ASP A 148 3.42 -27.57 -2.91
C ASP A 148 2.03 -26.95 -2.65
N HIS A 149 2.01 -25.99 -1.73
CA HIS A 149 0.92 -25.04 -1.68
C HIS A 149 1.07 -24.21 -2.94
N ALA A 150 0.24 -24.49 -3.95
CA ALA A 150 -0.05 -23.54 -5.01
C ALA A 150 -0.77 -22.36 -4.32
N HIS A 151 0.01 -21.50 -3.66
CA HIS A 151 -0.46 -20.21 -3.20
C HIS A 151 -0.77 -19.40 -4.45
N GLY A 152 -2.05 -19.11 -4.68
CA GLY A 152 -2.46 -18.11 -5.65
C GLY A 152 -1.65 -16.83 -5.36
N GLU A 153 -1.28 -16.14 -6.41
CA GLU A 153 -0.64 -14.83 -6.26
C GLU A 153 -1.68 -13.88 -5.66
N TYR A 154 -1.33 -13.13 -4.61
CA TYR A 154 -2.21 -12.16 -3.97
C TYR A 154 -1.87 -10.74 -4.42
N ASP A 155 -2.88 -9.88 -4.46
CA ASP A 155 -2.69 -8.46 -4.73
C ASP A 155 -2.21 -7.75 -3.44
N ASN A 156 -0.98 -7.26 -3.45
CA ASN A 156 -0.37 -6.59 -2.31
C ASN A 156 -0.63 -5.06 -2.27
N HIS A 157 -1.48 -4.52 -3.13
CA HIS A 157 -1.88 -3.10 -3.09
C HIS A 157 -2.95 -2.84 -2.01
N ILE A 158 -2.72 -3.42 -0.81
CA ILE A 158 -3.65 -3.46 0.32
C ILE A 158 -4.12 -2.09 0.80
N TRP A 159 -3.33 -1.04 0.59
CA TRP A 159 -3.64 0.34 0.99
C TRP A 159 -4.71 1.00 0.10
N LEU A 160 -5.10 0.35 -1.00
CA LEU A 160 -6.21 0.78 -1.85
C LEU A 160 -7.55 0.21 -1.40
N ASP A 161 -7.58 -0.61 -0.34
CA ASP A 161 -8.78 -0.97 0.41
C ASP A 161 -8.89 -0.11 1.67
N PHE A 162 -9.94 0.69 1.76
CA PHE A 162 -10.13 1.56 2.92
C PHE A 162 -10.43 0.78 4.20
N ASN A 163 -11.05 -0.41 4.12
CA ASN A 163 -11.26 -1.26 5.29
C ASN A 163 -9.93 -1.83 5.80
N ASN A 164 -9.06 -2.27 4.90
CA ASN A 164 -7.70 -2.68 5.26
C ASN A 164 -6.94 -1.54 5.94
N MET A 165 -7.08 -0.30 5.43
CA MET A 165 -6.44 0.87 6.04
C MET A 165 -7.01 1.21 7.42
N VAL A 166 -8.29 0.94 7.68
CA VAL A 166 -8.88 1.04 9.03
C VAL A 166 -8.26 -0.03 9.95
N MET A 167 -8.16 -1.29 9.50
CA MET A 167 -7.51 -2.36 10.26
C MET A 167 -6.06 -2.03 10.58
N ILE A 168 -5.32 -1.47 9.62
CA ILE A 168 -3.94 -1.00 9.81
C ILE A 168 -3.89 0.13 10.85
N ALA A 169 -4.79 1.11 10.78
CA ALA A 169 -4.83 2.19 11.76
C ALA A 169 -5.08 1.68 13.19
N GLU A 170 -5.98 0.71 13.36
CA GLU A 170 -6.24 0.06 14.67
C GLU A 170 -5.01 -0.72 15.16
N LEU A 171 -4.36 -1.49 14.28
CA LEU A 171 -3.11 -2.21 14.58
C LEU A 171 -2.00 -1.26 15.04
N LEU A 172 -1.80 -0.14 14.34
CA LEU A 172 -0.78 0.85 14.71
C LEU A 172 -1.03 1.45 16.09
N VAL A 173 -2.29 1.66 16.49
CA VAL A 173 -2.61 2.11 17.88
C VAL A 173 -2.18 1.08 18.89
N GLU A 174 -2.38 -0.22 18.63
CA GLU A 174 -1.99 -1.30 19.54
C GLU A 174 -0.47 -1.35 19.67
N GLU A 175 0.24 -1.43 18.56
CA GLU A 175 1.69 -1.54 18.51
C GLU A 175 2.41 -0.32 19.11
N PHE A 176 1.99 0.90 18.76
CA PHE A 176 2.55 2.11 19.36
C PHE A 176 2.25 2.19 20.86
N SER A 177 1.07 1.76 21.29
CA SER A 177 0.71 1.75 22.74
C SER A 177 1.49 0.74 23.55
N ASP A 178 1.90 -0.38 22.94
CA ASP A 178 2.72 -1.40 23.59
C ASP A 178 4.16 -0.94 23.76
N LEU A 179 4.70 -0.22 22.76
CA LEU A 179 6.05 0.35 22.78
C LEU A 179 6.13 1.64 23.59
N ASP A 180 5.10 2.48 23.57
CA ASP A 180 4.98 3.74 24.31
C ASP A 180 3.61 3.83 25.02
N PRO A 181 3.46 3.21 26.20
CA PRO A 181 2.19 3.22 26.95
C PRO A 181 1.70 4.62 27.35
N ASP A 182 2.60 5.57 27.50
CA ASP A 182 2.25 6.95 27.88
C ASP A 182 1.58 7.72 26.71
N GLY A 183 1.81 7.29 25.46
CA GLY A 183 1.20 7.84 24.25
C GLY A 183 -0.18 7.30 23.92
N LYS A 184 -0.62 6.21 24.54
CA LYS A 184 -1.82 5.44 24.18
C LYS A 184 -3.08 6.26 23.92
N GLU A 185 -3.40 7.22 24.77
CA GLU A 185 -4.63 8.03 24.60
C GLU A 185 -4.49 9.04 23.44
N ILE A 186 -3.28 9.44 23.10
CA ILE A 186 -2.99 10.30 21.95
C ILE A 186 -3.18 9.49 20.68
N TYR A 187 -2.58 8.29 20.61
CA TYR A 187 -2.69 7.40 19.45
C TYR A 187 -4.15 7.05 19.13
N LYS A 188 -4.93 6.73 20.17
CA LYS A 188 -6.37 6.45 19.98
C LYS A 188 -7.14 7.65 19.44
N ALA A 189 -6.93 8.83 20.03
CA ALA A 189 -7.63 10.03 19.59
C ALA A 189 -7.29 10.39 18.13
N ASN A 190 -6.01 10.30 17.78
CA ASN A 190 -5.55 10.56 16.42
C ASN A 190 -6.07 9.51 15.42
N ALA A 191 -6.09 8.23 15.80
CA ALA A 191 -6.62 7.16 14.96
C ALA A 191 -8.13 7.31 14.72
N GLU A 192 -8.92 7.78 15.70
CA GLU A 192 -10.34 8.07 15.49
C GLU A 192 -10.54 9.09 14.35
N GLU A 193 -9.67 10.11 14.23
CA GLU A 193 -9.72 11.07 13.13
C GLU A 193 -9.36 10.43 11.78
N VAL A 194 -8.29 9.62 11.74
CA VAL A 194 -7.84 8.89 10.54
C VAL A 194 -8.92 7.93 10.06
N ILE A 195 -9.51 7.15 10.96
CA ILE A 195 -10.57 6.18 10.65
C ILE A 195 -11.81 6.91 10.09
N ASN A 196 -12.21 8.03 10.69
CA ASN A 196 -13.32 8.82 10.18
C ASN A 196 -13.08 9.33 8.75
N ASP A 197 -11.84 9.73 8.41
CA ASP A 197 -11.47 10.17 7.07
C ASP A 197 -11.47 8.99 6.07
N LEU A 198 -10.97 7.80 6.46
CA LEU A 198 -11.02 6.58 5.64
C LEU A 198 -12.46 6.13 5.36
N GLU A 199 -13.32 6.12 6.39
CA GLU A 199 -14.76 5.84 6.23
C GLU A 199 -15.44 6.91 5.36
N GLY A 200 -14.93 8.15 5.39
CA GLY A 200 -15.38 9.24 4.51
C GLY A 200 -15.06 8.95 3.05
N LEU A 201 -13.85 8.46 2.76
CA LEU A 201 -13.45 8.00 1.42
C LEU A 201 -14.32 6.84 0.95
N ASP A 202 -14.49 5.81 1.77
CA ASP A 202 -15.32 4.64 1.44
C ASP A 202 -16.75 5.05 1.07
N ARG A 203 -17.37 5.92 1.87
CA ARG A 203 -18.71 6.47 1.54
C ARG A 203 -18.72 7.24 0.22
N ALA A 204 -17.70 8.08 -0.02
CA ALA A 204 -17.61 8.86 -1.24
C ALA A 204 -17.45 7.97 -2.48
N TYR A 205 -16.66 6.90 -2.40
CA TYR A 205 -16.49 5.92 -3.47
C TYR A 205 -17.79 5.15 -3.71
N LYS A 206 -18.46 4.66 -2.68
CA LYS A 206 -19.77 3.97 -2.80
C LYS A 206 -20.80 4.87 -3.49
N GLU A 207 -20.97 6.11 -3.04
CA GLU A 207 -21.91 7.08 -3.62
C GLU A 207 -21.46 7.53 -5.03
N GLY A 208 -20.15 7.75 -5.20
CA GLY A 208 -19.56 8.22 -6.44
C GLY A 208 -19.59 7.20 -7.56
N LEU A 209 -19.57 5.91 -7.25
CA LEU A 209 -19.53 4.83 -8.23
C LEU A 209 -20.83 4.00 -8.26
N GLU A 210 -21.94 4.54 -7.76
CA GLU A 210 -23.28 3.98 -8.03
C GLU A 210 -23.69 4.21 -9.49
N ASP A 211 -24.47 3.31 -10.05
CA ASP A 211 -25.08 3.39 -11.40
C ASP A 211 -24.06 3.60 -12.54
N LEU A 212 -23.05 2.74 -12.61
CA LEU A 212 -21.99 2.78 -13.62
C LEU A 212 -22.56 2.48 -15.02
N LYS A 213 -22.14 3.28 -16.02
CA LYS A 213 -22.40 3.03 -17.44
C LYS A 213 -21.45 1.97 -18.00
N HIS A 214 -20.18 2.04 -17.61
CA HIS A 214 -19.16 1.05 -17.89
C HIS A 214 -18.78 0.34 -16.60
N ASN A 215 -18.51 -0.96 -16.65
CA ASN A 215 -18.11 -1.77 -15.51
C ASN A 215 -16.67 -2.28 -15.62
N THR A 216 -15.88 -1.69 -16.52
CA THR A 216 -14.49 -2.09 -16.75
C THR A 216 -13.64 -0.83 -17.00
N ILE A 217 -12.45 -0.81 -16.45
CA ILE A 217 -11.40 0.18 -16.75
C ILE A 217 -10.18 -0.51 -17.35
N ILE A 218 -9.40 0.23 -18.14
CA ILE A 218 -8.07 -0.23 -18.61
C ILE A 218 -7.02 0.60 -17.87
N VAL A 219 -6.09 -0.07 -17.18
CA VAL A 219 -5.04 0.54 -16.35
C VAL A 219 -3.64 0.11 -16.81
N SER A 220 -2.62 0.88 -16.48
CA SER A 220 -1.23 0.58 -16.86
C SER A 220 -0.69 -0.68 -16.20
N HIS A 221 -0.94 -0.91 -14.89
CA HIS A 221 -0.64 -2.17 -14.22
C HIS A 221 -1.74 -2.55 -13.20
N SER A 222 -1.67 -3.74 -12.64
CA SER A 222 -2.75 -4.31 -11.83
C SER A 222 -2.69 -3.86 -10.37
N ALA A 223 -2.87 -2.55 -10.12
CA ALA A 223 -2.86 -2.01 -8.76
C ALA A 223 -4.25 -1.84 -8.13
N PHE A 224 -5.30 -1.71 -8.94
CA PHE A 224 -6.62 -1.23 -8.46
C PHE A 224 -7.63 -2.35 -8.20
N GLY A 225 -7.15 -3.58 -7.96
CA GLY A 225 -7.99 -4.76 -7.72
C GLY A 225 -8.96 -4.57 -6.56
N TYR A 226 -8.48 -4.05 -5.43
CA TYR A 226 -9.32 -3.78 -4.24
C TYR A 226 -10.42 -2.76 -4.51
N ILE A 227 -10.10 -1.65 -5.18
CA ILE A 227 -11.10 -0.63 -5.54
C ILE A 227 -12.12 -1.22 -6.51
N ALA A 228 -11.67 -1.97 -7.51
CA ALA A 228 -12.55 -2.58 -8.50
C ALA A 228 -13.54 -3.57 -7.83
N GLU A 229 -13.05 -4.45 -6.96
CA GLU A 229 -13.88 -5.43 -6.26
C GLU A 229 -14.86 -4.76 -5.29
N ASN A 230 -14.41 -3.78 -4.51
CA ASN A 230 -15.25 -3.12 -3.50
C ASN A 230 -16.35 -2.23 -4.09
N TYR A 231 -16.14 -1.67 -5.29
CA TYR A 231 -17.08 -0.71 -5.88
C TYR A 231 -17.71 -1.19 -7.19
N GLY A 232 -17.59 -2.48 -7.53
CA GLY A 232 -18.44 -3.16 -8.51
C GLY A 232 -18.05 -2.93 -9.97
N PHE A 233 -16.76 -2.80 -10.26
CA PHE A 233 -16.24 -2.82 -11.63
C PHE A 233 -15.03 -3.77 -11.73
N SER A 234 -14.48 -3.96 -12.93
CA SER A 234 -13.27 -4.74 -13.18
C SER A 234 -12.15 -3.87 -13.74
N GLN A 235 -10.92 -4.32 -13.57
CA GLN A 235 -9.76 -3.74 -14.25
C GLN A 235 -9.21 -4.74 -15.27
N GLU A 236 -8.86 -4.22 -16.44
CA GLU A 236 -8.05 -4.88 -17.46
C GLU A 236 -6.70 -4.18 -17.52
N THR A 237 -5.61 -4.91 -17.61
CA THR A 237 -4.30 -4.36 -17.32
C THR A 237 -3.35 -4.46 -18.51
N VAL A 238 -2.57 -3.42 -18.74
CA VAL A 238 -1.53 -3.43 -19.78
C VAL A 238 -0.38 -4.35 -19.36
N THR A 239 0.00 -4.28 -18.06
CA THR A 239 0.95 -5.22 -17.42
C THR A 239 0.28 -5.86 -16.20
N GLY A 240 0.82 -6.97 -15.70
CA GLY A 240 0.35 -7.61 -14.48
C GLY A 240 0.65 -6.80 -13.21
N LEU A 241 0.93 -7.47 -12.09
CA LEU A 241 1.31 -6.83 -10.83
C LEU A 241 2.66 -6.10 -10.89
N ASP A 242 3.56 -6.48 -11.81
CA ASP A 242 4.83 -5.81 -12.02
C ASP A 242 4.71 -4.72 -13.11
N PRO A 243 4.77 -3.42 -12.75
CA PRO A 243 4.68 -2.31 -13.70
C PRO A 243 5.89 -2.22 -14.65
N HIS A 244 6.99 -2.92 -14.37
CA HIS A 244 8.18 -2.96 -15.23
C HIS A 244 8.09 -4.01 -16.33
N SER A 245 7.10 -4.90 -16.30
CA SER A 245 6.86 -5.88 -17.33
C SER A 245 6.49 -5.23 -18.66
N GLU A 246 6.97 -5.77 -19.80
CA GLU A 246 6.55 -5.31 -21.12
C GLU A 246 5.35 -6.13 -21.61
N PRO A 247 4.23 -5.47 -22.02
CA PRO A 247 3.05 -6.18 -22.50
C PRO A 247 3.34 -6.83 -23.85
N SER A 248 2.73 -7.99 -24.09
CA SER A 248 2.83 -8.66 -25.37
C SER A 248 2.05 -7.88 -26.46
N SER A 249 2.41 -8.09 -27.74
CA SER A 249 1.63 -7.53 -28.84
C SER A 249 0.22 -8.13 -28.93
N LYS A 250 -0.03 -9.28 -28.31
CA LYS A 250 -1.35 -9.91 -28.18
C LYS A 250 -2.18 -9.11 -27.18
N THR A 251 -1.67 -8.89 -25.97
CA THR A 251 -2.31 -8.09 -24.92
C THR A 251 -2.72 -6.69 -25.41
N ILE A 252 -1.80 -5.99 -26.10
CA ILE A 252 -2.11 -4.65 -26.66
C ILE A 252 -3.31 -4.72 -27.62
N ARG A 253 -3.36 -5.72 -28.51
CA ARG A 253 -4.50 -5.87 -29.45
C ARG A 253 -5.79 -6.20 -28.74
N GLU A 254 -5.76 -7.10 -27.77
CA GLU A 254 -6.94 -7.50 -26.99
C GLU A 254 -7.54 -6.32 -26.22
N LEU A 255 -6.70 -5.44 -25.64
CA LEU A 255 -7.16 -4.23 -24.98
C LEU A 255 -7.73 -3.19 -25.96
N ILE A 256 -7.16 -3.06 -27.17
CA ILE A 256 -7.73 -2.21 -28.22
C ILE A 256 -9.11 -2.74 -28.65
N ASP A 257 -9.21 -4.03 -28.91
CA ASP A 257 -10.47 -4.68 -29.31
C ASP A 257 -11.52 -4.54 -28.22
N LEU A 258 -11.16 -4.80 -26.96
CA LEU A 258 -12.02 -4.62 -25.80
C LEU A 258 -12.58 -3.18 -25.71
N ALA A 259 -11.69 -2.17 -25.81
CA ALA A 259 -12.10 -0.78 -25.74
C ALA A 259 -13.11 -0.42 -26.83
N GLN A 260 -12.89 -0.90 -28.08
CA GLN A 260 -13.77 -0.64 -29.21
C GLN A 260 -15.11 -1.39 -29.10
N GLU A 261 -15.11 -2.64 -28.62
CA GLU A 261 -16.31 -3.46 -28.46
C GLU A 261 -17.21 -2.96 -27.32
N THR A 262 -16.61 -2.52 -26.23
CA THR A 262 -17.33 -2.03 -25.04
C THR A 262 -17.66 -0.54 -25.08
N GLY A 263 -17.07 0.19 -26.04
CA GLY A 263 -17.25 1.64 -26.18
C GLY A 263 -16.64 2.45 -25.05
N LEU A 264 -15.55 1.97 -24.47
CA LEU A 264 -14.77 2.75 -23.51
C LEU A 264 -14.24 4.03 -24.16
N GLU A 265 -14.22 5.10 -23.41
CA GLU A 265 -13.72 6.40 -23.88
C GLU A 265 -12.39 6.78 -23.22
N HIS A 266 -11.96 6.03 -22.17
CA HIS A 266 -10.79 6.37 -21.36
C HIS A 266 -9.90 5.16 -21.08
N ILE A 267 -8.59 5.43 -20.91
CA ILE A 267 -7.58 4.51 -20.39
C ILE A 267 -6.80 5.23 -19.30
N PHE A 268 -6.35 4.51 -18.28
CA PHE A 268 -5.62 5.09 -17.17
C PHE A 268 -4.12 4.86 -17.27
N LEU A 269 -3.37 5.93 -17.05
CA LEU A 269 -1.92 5.91 -16.88
C LEU A 269 -1.58 6.28 -15.43
N GLU A 270 -0.74 5.48 -14.82
CA GLU A 270 -0.24 5.75 -13.49
C GLU A 270 0.94 6.71 -13.49
N VAL A 271 1.11 7.41 -12.38
CA VAL A 271 2.01 8.57 -12.27
C VAL A 271 3.50 8.24 -12.43
N LEU A 272 3.93 7.01 -12.07
CA LEU A 272 5.33 6.57 -12.19
C LEU A 272 5.52 5.48 -13.27
N ALA A 273 4.45 5.10 -13.98
CA ALA A 273 4.50 4.07 -15.01
C ALA A 273 5.01 4.60 -16.37
N SER A 274 5.50 3.68 -17.21
CA SER A 274 5.90 4.02 -18.59
C SER A 274 4.68 4.32 -19.45
N PRO A 275 4.58 5.48 -20.11
CA PRO A 275 3.41 5.84 -20.90
C PRO A 275 3.34 5.14 -22.28
N ARG A 276 4.37 4.38 -22.68
CA ARG A 276 4.54 3.91 -24.07
C ARG A 276 3.39 3.01 -24.54
N ALA A 277 3.08 1.95 -23.79
CA ALA A 277 2.03 1.00 -24.19
C ALA A 277 0.64 1.61 -24.06
N VAL A 278 0.38 2.36 -22.99
CA VAL A 278 -0.87 3.10 -22.79
C VAL A 278 -1.15 4.06 -23.95
N ASN A 279 -0.15 4.82 -24.38
CA ASN A 279 -0.31 5.75 -25.51
C ASN A 279 -0.61 5.05 -26.84
N ILE A 280 -0.01 3.88 -27.10
CA ILE A 280 -0.32 3.09 -28.29
C ILE A 280 -1.77 2.64 -28.28
N ILE A 281 -2.25 2.10 -27.15
CA ILE A 281 -3.65 1.66 -27.00
C ILE A 281 -4.60 2.86 -27.15
N ALA A 282 -4.29 3.97 -26.49
CA ALA A 282 -5.08 5.19 -26.56
C ALA A 282 -5.21 5.74 -28.00
N GLU A 283 -4.11 5.81 -28.74
CA GLU A 283 -4.10 6.30 -30.13
C GLU A 283 -4.90 5.37 -31.06
N GLU A 284 -4.69 4.04 -30.97
CA GLU A 284 -5.33 3.06 -31.87
C GLU A 284 -6.82 2.85 -31.55
N ALA A 285 -7.22 2.92 -30.28
CA ALA A 285 -8.62 2.78 -29.86
C ALA A 285 -9.37 4.12 -29.78
N GLY A 286 -8.67 5.25 -29.86
CA GLY A 286 -9.27 6.60 -29.77
C GLY A 286 -9.70 6.99 -28.35
N LEU A 287 -8.93 6.57 -27.33
CA LEU A 287 -9.21 6.82 -25.93
C LEU A 287 -8.55 8.10 -25.42
N GLU A 288 -9.20 8.77 -24.46
CA GLU A 288 -8.58 9.82 -23.65
C GLU A 288 -7.77 9.19 -22.50
N VAL A 289 -6.52 9.64 -22.31
CA VAL A 289 -5.69 9.16 -21.18
C VAL A 289 -6.02 9.97 -19.94
N LEU A 290 -6.45 9.30 -18.88
CA LEU A 290 -6.66 9.84 -17.54
C LEU A 290 -5.54 9.34 -16.61
N THR A 291 -5.35 10.03 -15.48
CA THR A 291 -4.44 9.58 -14.43
C THR A 291 -5.19 8.80 -13.38
N LEU A 292 -4.64 7.65 -12.95
CA LEU A 292 -5.04 6.96 -11.75
C LEU A 292 -3.78 6.70 -10.92
N ASN A 293 -3.72 7.25 -9.70
CA ASN A 293 -2.50 7.23 -8.89
C ASN A 293 -2.64 6.15 -7.79
N PRO A 294 -1.79 5.10 -7.78
CA PRO A 294 -1.82 4.06 -6.75
C PRO A 294 -1.32 4.54 -5.38
N VAL A 295 -0.83 5.78 -5.27
CA VAL A 295 -0.37 6.44 -4.03
C VAL A 295 0.79 5.70 -3.33
N ALA A 296 1.53 4.86 -4.03
CA ALA A 296 2.65 4.12 -3.42
C ALA A 296 3.82 5.04 -2.98
N GLY A 297 3.89 6.27 -3.50
CA GLY A 297 4.80 7.33 -3.12
C GLY A 297 4.34 8.67 -3.71
N LEU A 298 4.79 9.79 -3.14
CA LEU A 298 4.49 11.13 -3.63
C LEU A 298 5.48 11.54 -4.72
N ARG A 299 5.01 12.23 -5.76
CA ARG A 299 5.88 12.94 -6.71
C ARG A 299 6.26 14.31 -6.14
N GLU A 300 7.30 14.92 -6.68
CA GLU A 300 7.68 16.30 -6.34
C GLU A 300 6.47 17.28 -6.54
N GLU A 301 5.70 17.09 -7.62
CA GLU A 301 4.49 17.87 -7.88
C GLU A 301 3.40 17.68 -6.82
N ASP A 302 3.21 16.47 -6.31
CA ASP A 302 2.22 16.16 -5.27
C ASP A 302 2.62 16.87 -3.95
N ILE A 303 3.91 16.84 -3.61
CA ILE A 303 4.45 17.54 -2.44
C ILE A 303 4.31 19.06 -2.58
N GLU A 304 4.64 19.63 -3.75
CA GLU A 304 4.49 21.06 -4.02
C GLU A 304 3.05 21.54 -3.90
N ASN A 305 2.09 20.69 -4.27
CA ASN A 305 0.65 20.97 -4.21
C ASN A 305 0.04 20.64 -2.83
N ASN A 306 0.82 20.14 -1.87
CA ASN A 306 0.38 19.64 -0.57
C ASN A 306 -0.67 18.53 -0.70
N GLU A 307 -0.53 17.68 -1.72
CA GLU A 307 -1.33 16.48 -1.86
C GLU A 307 -0.88 15.43 -0.84
N ASN A 308 -1.84 14.61 -0.41
CA ASN A 308 -1.60 13.49 0.50
C ASN A 308 -2.44 12.28 0.06
N TYR A 309 -2.35 11.18 0.78
CA TYR A 309 -3.11 9.97 0.49
C TYR A 309 -4.59 10.27 0.25
N PHE A 310 -5.23 11.03 1.12
CA PHE A 310 -6.67 11.30 1.06
C PHE A 310 -7.04 12.17 -0.15
N THR A 311 -6.30 13.25 -0.40
CA THR A 311 -6.57 14.15 -1.54
C THR A 311 -6.36 13.43 -2.87
N ILE A 312 -5.33 12.61 -2.99
CA ILE A 312 -5.06 11.82 -4.19
C ILE A 312 -6.17 10.78 -4.40
N MET A 313 -6.65 10.12 -3.34
CA MET A 313 -7.76 9.16 -3.48
C MET A 313 -9.07 9.85 -3.90
N TYR A 314 -9.36 11.07 -3.44
CA TYR A 314 -10.50 11.84 -3.97
C TYR A 314 -10.30 12.22 -5.44
N ASN A 315 -9.10 12.59 -5.87
CA ASN A 315 -8.79 12.86 -7.27
C ASN A 315 -8.96 11.60 -8.15
N ASN A 316 -8.54 10.44 -7.64
CA ASN A 316 -8.79 9.15 -8.28
C ASN A 316 -10.29 8.87 -8.47
N LEU A 317 -11.10 9.14 -7.45
CA LEU A 317 -12.56 8.98 -7.55
C LEU A 317 -13.16 9.84 -8.67
N GLU A 318 -12.74 11.10 -8.79
CA GLU A 318 -13.24 11.98 -9.85
C GLU A 318 -12.87 11.47 -11.24
N ASN A 319 -11.66 10.93 -11.42
CA ASN A 319 -11.23 10.34 -12.68
C ASN A 319 -11.96 9.00 -12.98
N LEU A 320 -12.20 8.18 -11.97
CA LEU A 320 -13.02 6.96 -12.10
C LEU A 320 -14.47 7.30 -12.50
N LYS A 321 -15.08 8.31 -11.88
CA LYS A 321 -16.43 8.80 -12.26
C LYS A 321 -16.48 9.27 -13.71
N LYS A 322 -15.44 9.96 -14.18
CA LYS A 322 -15.34 10.41 -15.58
C LYS A 322 -15.30 9.23 -16.56
N ALA A 323 -14.58 8.16 -16.20
CA ALA A 323 -14.41 7.01 -17.06
C ALA A 323 -15.61 6.04 -17.03
N LEU A 324 -16.28 5.90 -15.88
CA LEU A 324 -17.28 4.87 -15.65
C LEU A 324 -18.72 5.35 -15.77
N LYS A 325 -18.98 6.67 -15.76
CA LYS A 325 -20.33 7.27 -15.84
C LYS A 325 -20.56 8.03 -17.14
#